data_cf3aba0fc5b63bdbd02aec1071a13b4f
#
_entry.id   cf3aba0fc5b63bdbd02aec1071a13b4f
#
_cell.length_a   1.000
_cell.length_b   1.000
_cell.length_c   1.000
_cell.angle_alpha   90.00
_cell.angle_beta   90.00
_cell.angle_gamma   90.00
#
_symmetry.space_group_name_H-M   'P 1'
#
loop_
_entity.id
_entity.type
_entity.pdbx_description
1 polymer ?
#
loop_
_entity_poly.entity_id
_entity_poly.type
_entity_poly.pdbx_seq_one_letter_code
_entity_poly.pdbx_strand_id
1 'polypeptide(L)'
;LNVSIGGGFHGKSTFLSAMALGSYNFVPDDGREFVCTCEDVASVRSEDGRSVGKVDISPLISNLPNAADTTMYSTTNASGSTSCAASLMESLELGADLLVLDEDTTASNFLVRDYAMQLLVPNEPITPLVTRARALVNTTGASILLVCGSSSSFLYEADVVLQMDRYVMKDVTERAKQLCKSINVNSCLLYT
;
A
#
# COMPACT_ATOMS: atom_id res chain seq x y z
N LEU A 1 -3.35 -2.94 9.29
CA LEU A 1 -3.52 -2.27 8.00
C LEU A 1 -4.54 -1.16 8.11
N ASN A 2 -4.17 0.06 7.79
CA ASN A 2 -5.01 1.25 7.88
C ASN A 2 -5.21 1.83 6.48
N VAL A 3 -6.43 2.24 6.17
CA VAL A 3 -6.76 2.79 4.85
C VAL A 3 -7.40 4.16 5.01
N SER A 4 -6.88 5.17 4.29
CA SER A 4 -7.48 6.48 4.17
C SER A 4 -8.14 6.64 2.81
N ILE A 5 -9.42 6.98 2.81
CA ILE A 5 -10.23 7.18 1.60
C ILE A 5 -10.74 8.62 1.49
N GLY A 6 -11.22 9.01 0.33
CA GLY A 6 -11.85 10.33 0.12
C GLY A 6 -11.80 10.75 -1.33
N GLY A 7 -12.59 11.73 -1.67
CA GLY A 7 -12.61 12.34 -3.00
C GLY A 7 -11.32 13.07 -3.35
N GLY A 8 -11.16 13.45 -4.64
CA GLY A 8 -10.08 14.32 -5.07
C GLY A 8 -10.10 15.66 -4.31
N PHE A 9 -8.95 16.22 -4.01
CA PHE A 9 -8.77 17.50 -3.29
C PHE A 9 -9.31 17.57 -1.86
N HIS A 10 -9.64 16.44 -1.24
CA HIS A 10 -10.16 16.40 0.15
C HIS A 10 -9.06 16.30 1.22
N GLY A 11 -7.78 16.34 0.84
CA GLY A 11 -6.65 16.39 1.79
C GLY A 11 -5.98 15.03 2.08
N LYS A 12 -6.28 13.95 1.33
CA LYS A 12 -5.68 12.63 1.52
C LYS A 12 -4.14 12.65 1.47
N SER A 13 -3.57 13.20 0.38
CA SER A 13 -2.11 13.24 0.20
C SER A 13 -1.44 14.20 1.19
N THR A 14 -2.14 15.25 1.64
CA THR A 14 -1.69 16.13 2.72
C THR A 14 -1.59 15.36 4.03
N PHE A 15 -2.62 14.57 4.36
CA PHE A 15 -2.60 13.69 5.52
C PHE A 15 -1.46 12.67 5.44
N LEU A 16 -1.29 12.00 4.29
CA LEU A 16 -0.21 11.03 4.10
C LEU A 16 1.17 11.67 4.29
N SER A 17 1.37 12.87 3.71
CA SER A 17 2.61 13.62 3.87
C SER A 17 2.87 14.01 5.32
N ALA A 18 1.84 14.42 6.06
CA ALA A 18 1.96 14.70 7.48
C ALA A 18 2.36 13.45 8.28
N MET A 19 1.77 12.32 7.98
CA MET A 19 2.13 11.04 8.62
C MET A 19 3.56 10.61 8.28
N ALA A 20 3.99 10.73 7.02
CA ALA A 20 5.35 10.39 6.59
C ALA A 20 6.42 11.28 7.22
N LEU A 21 6.10 12.53 7.54
CA LEU A 21 7.02 13.51 8.13
C LEU A 21 6.84 13.68 9.64
N GLY A 22 5.83 13.05 10.24
CA GLY A 22 5.50 13.23 11.66
C GLY A 22 6.52 12.65 12.65
N SER A 23 7.54 11.93 12.18
CA SER A 23 8.70 11.49 12.97
C SER A 23 9.70 12.62 13.21
N TYR A 24 9.64 13.72 12.46
CA TYR A 24 10.54 14.84 12.61
C TYR A 24 10.02 15.87 13.61
N ASN A 25 10.95 16.55 14.30
CA ASN A 25 10.61 17.70 15.13
C ASN A 25 10.40 18.94 14.27
N PHE A 26 9.20 19.51 14.32
CA PHE A 26 8.88 20.75 13.61
C PHE A 26 8.95 21.96 14.55
N VAL A 27 9.38 23.09 14.01
CA VAL A 27 9.29 24.38 14.71
C VAL A 27 7.80 24.73 14.88
N PRO A 28 7.34 25.12 16.08
CA PRO A 28 5.94 25.51 16.30
C PRO A 28 5.54 26.66 15.36
N ASP A 29 4.37 26.62 14.77
CA ASP A 29 3.63 27.76 14.19
C ASP A 29 2.71 27.43 12.99
N ASP A 30 2.78 26.20 12.44
CA ASP A 30 1.96 25.81 11.27
C ASP A 30 1.09 24.55 11.50
N GLY A 31 1.11 24.01 12.71
CA GLY A 31 0.30 22.86 13.11
C GLY A 31 0.96 21.51 12.88
N ARG A 32 2.09 21.44 12.16
CA ARG A 32 2.81 20.17 11.95
C ARG A 32 3.38 19.60 13.24
N GLU A 33 3.69 20.46 14.21
CA GLU A 33 4.15 20.10 15.54
C GLU A 33 3.12 19.28 16.35
N PHE A 34 1.86 19.24 15.91
CA PHE A 34 0.81 18.42 16.53
C PHE A 34 0.69 17.03 15.87
N VAL A 35 1.43 16.75 14.81
CA VAL A 35 1.45 15.44 14.17
C VAL A 35 2.60 14.63 14.74
N CYS A 36 2.26 13.48 15.29
CA CYS A 36 3.24 12.53 15.83
C CYS A 36 2.99 11.15 15.21
N THR A 37 4.04 10.53 14.68
CA THR A 37 4.03 9.18 14.13
C THR A 37 5.14 8.34 14.72
N CYS A 38 5.27 7.07 14.27
CA CYS A 38 6.40 6.21 14.63
C CYS A 38 7.72 6.86 14.19
N GLU A 39 8.82 6.49 14.82
CA GLU A 39 10.16 6.98 14.44
C GLU A 39 10.58 6.43 13.08
N ASP A 40 10.35 5.15 12.84
CA ASP A 40 10.75 4.44 11.61
C ASP A 40 9.61 4.36 10.59
N VAL A 41 9.38 5.46 9.89
CA VAL A 41 8.38 5.58 8.81
C VAL A 41 9.06 5.53 7.45
N ALA A 42 8.55 4.69 6.55
CA ALA A 42 9.02 4.62 5.17
C ALA A 42 7.90 4.86 4.16
N SER A 43 8.18 5.66 3.13
CA SER A 43 7.27 5.90 2.01
C SER A 43 7.64 5.00 0.83
N VAL A 44 6.67 4.21 0.36
CA VAL A 44 6.84 3.33 -0.80
C VAL A 44 6.18 3.98 -2.01
N ARG A 45 6.96 4.19 -3.06
CA ARG A 45 6.54 4.82 -4.32
C ARG A 45 7.08 4.06 -5.52
N SER A 46 6.46 4.27 -6.66
CA SER A 46 6.97 3.79 -7.95
C SER A 46 8.14 4.68 -8.41
N GLU A 47 9.27 4.06 -8.71
CA GLU A 47 10.51 4.72 -9.16
C GLU A 47 11.05 3.96 -10.38
N ASP A 48 10.51 4.29 -11.56
CA ASP A 48 10.97 3.66 -12.81
C ASP A 48 12.45 3.96 -13.06
N GLY A 49 13.19 2.92 -13.41
CA GLY A 49 14.63 3.04 -13.67
C GLY A 49 15.52 2.96 -12.42
N ARG A 50 14.95 2.78 -11.23
CA ARG A 50 15.72 2.61 -10.00
C ARG A 50 16.62 1.37 -10.07
N SER A 51 17.85 1.49 -9.55
CA SER A 51 18.72 0.34 -9.32
C SER A 51 18.30 -0.39 -8.03
N VAL A 52 18.25 -1.71 -8.09
CA VAL A 52 17.99 -2.60 -6.96
C VAL A 52 19.17 -3.56 -6.82
N GLY A 53 19.67 -3.79 -5.63
CA GLY A 53 20.82 -4.63 -5.38
C GLY A 53 20.61 -5.66 -4.28
N LYS A 54 20.47 -6.94 -4.67
CA LYS A 54 20.39 -8.10 -3.75
C LYS A 54 19.25 -8.02 -2.73
N VAL A 55 18.06 -7.64 -3.17
CA VAL A 55 16.87 -7.56 -2.33
C VAL A 55 16.01 -8.81 -2.51
N ASP A 56 15.49 -9.36 -1.41
CA ASP A 56 14.47 -10.41 -1.47
C ASP A 56 13.10 -9.80 -1.79
N ILE A 57 12.69 -9.89 -3.06
CA ILE A 57 11.37 -9.46 -3.52
C ILE A 57 10.40 -10.64 -3.67
N SER A 58 10.82 -11.85 -3.35
CA SER A 58 10.04 -13.09 -3.56
C SER A 58 8.66 -13.12 -2.90
N PRO A 59 8.40 -12.42 -1.77
CA PRO A 59 7.06 -12.33 -1.21
C PRO A 59 6.04 -11.63 -2.11
N LEU A 60 6.51 -10.75 -3.00
CA LEU A 60 5.69 -9.89 -3.85
C LEU A 60 5.87 -10.16 -5.35
N ILE A 61 7.05 -10.64 -5.75
CA ILE A 61 7.36 -10.94 -7.16
C ILE A 61 8.08 -12.29 -7.20
N SER A 62 7.52 -13.23 -7.96
CA SER A 62 8.08 -14.58 -8.10
C SER A 62 7.87 -15.12 -9.51
N ASN A 63 8.53 -16.22 -9.85
CA ASN A 63 8.38 -16.91 -11.13
C ASN A 63 8.60 -16.01 -12.35
N LEU A 64 9.69 -15.23 -12.32
CA LEU A 64 10.05 -14.38 -13.45
C LEU A 64 10.27 -15.20 -14.73
N PRO A 65 9.80 -14.73 -15.91
CA PRO A 65 9.94 -15.46 -17.17
C PRO A 65 11.39 -15.79 -17.57
N ASN A 66 12.35 -14.98 -17.11
CA ASN A 66 13.79 -15.18 -17.32
C ASN A 66 14.45 -16.04 -16.24
N ALA A 67 13.66 -16.66 -15.36
CA ALA A 67 14.12 -17.46 -14.22
C ALA A 67 15.13 -16.74 -13.30
N ALA A 68 15.12 -15.40 -13.25
CA ALA A 68 15.95 -14.64 -12.33
C ALA A 68 15.57 -14.96 -10.87
N ASP A 69 16.59 -15.02 -10.01
CA ASP A 69 16.40 -15.25 -8.59
C ASP A 69 15.77 -14.02 -7.92
N THR A 70 14.59 -14.20 -7.37
CA THR A 70 13.85 -13.14 -6.68
C THR A 70 14.17 -13.04 -5.19
N THR A 71 14.91 -13.99 -4.63
CA THR A 71 15.38 -13.96 -3.23
C THR A 71 16.62 -13.09 -3.05
N MET A 72 17.36 -12.85 -4.12
CA MET A 72 18.52 -11.96 -4.17
C MET A 72 18.50 -11.11 -5.45
N TYR A 73 17.37 -10.48 -5.69
CA TYR A 73 17.11 -9.79 -6.94
C TYR A 73 17.99 -8.55 -7.13
N SER A 74 18.51 -8.39 -8.33
CA SER A 74 19.31 -7.23 -8.70
C SER A 74 18.97 -6.78 -10.12
N THR A 75 18.85 -5.48 -10.30
CA THR A 75 18.66 -4.84 -11.61
C THR A 75 19.16 -3.41 -11.57
N THR A 76 19.62 -2.90 -12.71
CA THR A 76 20.00 -1.49 -12.87
C THR A 76 18.85 -0.64 -13.40
N ASN A 77 17.69 -1.27 -13.71
CA ASN A 77 16.55 -0.58 -14.33
C ASN A 77 15.26 -1.28 -13.91
N ALA A 78 14.81 -1.03 -12.69
CA ALA A 78 13.56 -1.59 -12.17
C ALA A 78 12.35 -0.93 -12.81
N SER A 79 11.31 -1.71 -13.12
CA SER A 79 9.98 -1.18 -13.42
C SER A 79 9.32 -0.59 -12.16
N GLY A 80 8.26 0.18 -12.33
CA GLY A 80 7.52 0.76 -11.21
C GLY A 80 7.08 -0.27 -10.17
N SER A 81 6.54 -1.42 -10.60
CA SER A 81 6.14 -2.48 -9.67
C SER A 81 7.32 -3.13 -8.95
N THR A 82 8.42 -3.33 -9.68
CA THR A 82 9.65 -3.91 -9.11
C THR A 82 10.28 -2.95 -8.10
N SER A 83 10.31 -1.66 -8.41
CA SER A 83 10.81 -0.64 -7.47
C SER A 83 9.95 -0.53 -6.21
N CYS A 84 8.61 -0.61 -6.34
CA CYS A 84 7.72 -0.67 -5.20
C CYS A 84 7.99 -1.90 -4.31
N ALA A 85 8.12 -3.09 -4.92
CA ALA A 85 8.41 -4.31 -4.18
C ALA A 85 9.77 -4.22 -3.46
N ALA A 86 10.81 -3.75 -4.15
CA ALA A 86 12.12 -3.58 -3.56
C ALA A 86 12.11 -2.55 -2.42
N SER A 87 11.50 -1.36 -2.63
CA SER A 87 11.41 -0.33 -1.62
C SER A 87 10.67 -0.79 -0.36
N LEU A 88 9.58 -1.56 -0.54
CA LEU A 88 8.84 -2.12 0.58
C LEU A 88 9.69 -3.12 1.37
N MET A 89 10.34 -4.06 0.69
CA MET A 89 11.15 -5.08 1.35
C MET A 89 12.39 -4.49 2.02
N GLU A 90 13.10 -3.56 1.36
CA GLU A 90 14.23 -2.83 1.95
C GLU A 90 13.82 -2.06 3.22
N SER A 91 12.65 -1.40 3.18
CA SER A 91 12.12 -0.68 4.35
C SER A 91 11.85 -1.62 5.53
N LEU A 92 11.30 -2.80 5.26
CA LEU A 92 11.07 -3.83 6.29
C LEU A 92 12.38 -4.40 6.82
N GLU A 93 13.39 -4.63 5.97
CA GLU A 93 14.73 -5.07 6.37
C GLU A 93 15.43 -4.03 7.26
N LEU A 94 15.17 -2.74 7.03
CA LEU A 94 15.67 -1.64 7.85
C LEU A 94 14.90 -1.45 9.17
N GLY A 95 13.81 -2.19 9.36
CA GLY A 95 13.04 -2.16 10.60
C GLY A 95 11.93 -1.10 10.62
N ALA A 96 11.40 -0.70 9.46
CA ALA A 96 10.28 0.26 9.41
C ALA A 96 9.07 -0.25 10.20
N ASP A 97 8.57 0.59 11.12
CA ASP A 97 7.35 0.35 11.89
C ASP A 97 6.08 0.72 11.12
N LEU A 98 6.19 1.68 10.21
CA LEU A 98 5.09 2.17 9.38
C LEU A 98 5.52 2.33 7.93
N LEU A 99 4.79 1.65 7.05
CA LEU A 99 4.88 1.84 5.60
C LEU A 99 3.72 2.73 5.14
N VAL A 100 4.00 3.81 4.43
CA VAL A 100 3.01 4.71 3.87
C VAL A 100 3.01 4.63 2.35
N LEU A 101 1.81 4.43 1.77
CA LEU A 101 1.60 4.28 0.34
C LEU A 101 0.46 5.18 -0.14
N ASP A 102 0.59 5.70 -1.36
CA ASP A 102 -0.47 6.46 -2.04
C ASP A 102 -0.81 5.75 -3.36
N GLU A 103 -2.08 5.46 -3.58
CA GLU A 103 -2.56 4.82 -4.82
C GLU A 103 -2.13 5.59 -6.07
N ASP A 104 -2.06 6.92 -5.99
CA ASP A 104 -1.71 7.78 -7.12
C ASP A 104 -0.20 7.72 -7.49
N THR A 105 0.67 7.33 -6.55
CA THR A 105 2.13 7.29 -6.76
C THR A 105 2.71 5.88 -6.72
N THR A 106 1.90 4.89 -6.48
CA THR A 106 2.31 3.48 -6.42
C THR A 106 1.82 2.75 -7.68
N ALA A 107 2.59 1.82 -8.22
CA ALA A 107 2.21 1.06 -9.40
C ALA A 107 0.90 0.29 -9.16
N SER A 108 -0.11 0.49 -10.03
CA SER A 108 -1.45 -0.07 -9.82
C SER A 108 -1.48 -1.59 -9.74
N ASN A 109 -0.71 -2.27 -10.61
CA ASN A 109 -0.60 -3.74 -10.63
C ASN A 109 0.16 -4.32 -9.42
N PHE A 110 0.99 -3.50 -8.77
CA PHE A 110 1.59 -3.85 -7.50
C PHE A 110 0.57 -3.79 -6.35
N LEU A 111 -0.33 -2.80 -6.36
CA LEU A 111 -1.35 -2.64 -5.32
C LEU A 111 -2.47 -3.66 -5.44
N VAL A 112 -3.12 -3.67 -6.60
CA VAL A 112 -4.32 -4.49 -6.87
C VAL A 112 -4.32 -5.02 -8.29
N ARG A 113 -5.05 -6.10 -8.50
CA ARG A 113 -5.34 -6.65 -9.82
C ARG A 113 -6.78 -7.12 -9.84
N ASP A 114 -7.55 -6.68 -10.83
CA ASP A 114 -8.93 -7.10 -10.93
C ASP A 114 -9.05 -8.58 -11.33
N TYR A 115 -10.21 -9.16 -11.02
CA TYR A 115 -10.46 -10.59 -11.20
C TYR A 115 -10.37 -11.03 -12.67
N ALA A 116 -10.87 -10.23 -13.62
CA ALA A 116 -10.81 -10.55 -15.03
C ALA A 116 -9.36 -10.63 -15.53
N MET A 117 -8.51 -9.70 -15.11
CA MET A 117 -7.07 -9.73 -15.43
C MET A 117 -6.36 -10.91 -14.80
N GLN A 118 -6.74 -11.34 -13.60
CA GLN A 118 -6.18 -12.54 -12.97
C GLN A 118 -6.48 -13.80 -13.77
N LEU A 119 -7.69 -13.92 -14.32
CA LEU A 119 -8.10 -15.04 -15.16
C LEU A 119 -7.43 -15.04 -16.54
N LEU A 120 -7.31 -13.85 -17.16
CA LEU A 120 -6.74 -13.71 -18.51
C LEU A 120 -5.23 -13.87 -18.54
N VAL A 121 -4.53 -13.51 -17.46
CA VAL A 121 -3.07 -13.57 -17.37
C VAL A 121 -2.67 -14.37 -16.14
N PRO A 122 -2.77 -15.71 -16.19
CA PRO A 122 -2.55 -16.57 -15.01
C PRO A 122 -1.07 -16.63 -14.57
N ASN A 123 -0.13 -16.35 -15.47
CA ASN A 123 1.31 -16.43 -15.19
C ASN A 123 1.91 -15.06 -14.83
N GLU A 124 1.20 -14.25 -14.06
CA GLU A 124 1.70 -12.96 -13.58
C GLU A 124 2.73 -13.16 -12.46
N PRO A 125 3.96 -12.65 -12.63
CA PRO A 125 4.99 -12.72 -11.59
C PRO A 125 4.67 -11.87 -10.35
N ILE A 126 3.89 -10.78 -10.51
CA ILE A 126 3.58 -9.85 -9.43
C ILE A 126 2.38 -10.35 -8.65
N THR A 127 2.59 -10.57 -7.36
CA THR A 127 1.52 -10.82 -6.41
C THR A 127 1.05 -9.48 -5.84
N PRO A 128 -0.21 -9.06 -6.06
CA PRO A 128 -0.68 -7.76 -5.60
C PRO A 128 -0.58 -7.61 -4.08
N LEU A 129 -0.18 -6.42 -3.63
CA LEU A 129 -0.01 -6.13 -2.20
C LEU A 129 -1.28 -6.41 -1.39
N VAL A 130 -2.47 -6.16 -1.95
CA VAL A 130 -3.74 -6.42 -1.26
C VAL A 130 -3.86 -7.87 -0.76
N THR A 131 -3.30 -8.84 -1.49
CA THR A 131 -3.32 -10.26 -1.10
C THR A 131 -2.24 -10.63 -0.08
N ARG A 132 -1.21 -9.82 0.07
CA ARG A 132 -0.05 -10.05 0.95
C ARG A 132 0.01 -9.15 2.16
N ALA A 133 -0.67 -8.00 2.14
CA ALA A 133 -0.58 -6.97 3.17
C ALA A 133 -0.83 -7.53 4.58
N ARG A 134 -1.86 -8.36 4.76
CA ARG A 134 -2.17 -8.96 6.06
C ARG A 134 -1.06 -9.89 6.55
N ALA A 135 -0.51 -10.72 5.67
CA ALA A 135 0.58 -11.63 6.01
C ALA A 135 1.85 -10.85 6.37
N LEU A 136 2.19 -9.81 5.60
CA LEU A 136 3.33 -8.94 5.89
C LEU A 136 3.21 -8.26 7.25
N VAL A 137 2.07 -7.62 7.53
CA VAL A 137 1.80 -6.99 8.84
C VAL A 137 1.94 -7.99 9.99
N ASN A 138 1.38 -9.19 9.85
CA ASN A 138 1.43 -10.21 10.90
C ASN A 138 2.84 -10.78 11.11
N THR A 139 3.65 -10.86 10.06
CA THR A 139 4.99 -11.47 10.13
C THR A 139 6.03 -10.47 10.62
N THR A 140 5.95 -9.22 10.18
CA THR A 140 6.96 -8.20 10.48
C THR A 140 6.60 -7.33 11.69
N GLY A 141 5.31 -7.25 12.05
CA GLY A 141 4.80 -6.31 13.04
C GLY A 141 4.65 -4.87 12.52
N ALA A 142 5.13 -4.58 11.31
CA ALA A 142 5.01 -3.26 10.71
C ALA A 142 3.55 -2.92 10.38
N SER A 143 3.18 -1.67 10.52
CA SER A 143 1.89 -1.14 10.09
C SER A 143 1.92 -0.67 8.64
N ILE A 144 0.79 -0.75 7.95
CA ILE A 144 0.63 -0.17 6.61
C ILE A 144 -0.47 0.88 6.67
N LEU A 145 -0.19 2.09 6.16
CA LEU A 145 -1.16 3.14 5.90
C LEU A 145 -1.21 3.39 4.39
N LEU A 146 -2.35 3.07 3.80
CA LEU A 146 -2.58 3.25 2.36
C LEU A 146 -3.64 4.32 2.13
N VAL A 147 -3.34 5.28 1.27
CA VAL A 147 -4.33 6.23 0.72
C VAL A 147 -4.93 5.66 -0.55
N CYS A 148 -6.25 5.50 -0.57
CA CYS A 148 -7.01 5.01 -1.71
C CYS A 148 -8.03 6.04 -2.18
N GLY A 149 -8.04 6.30 -3.48
CA GLY A 149 -9.00 7.18 -4.14
C GLY A 149 -10.02 6.44 -5.00
N SER A 150 -9.65 5.30 -5.57
CA SER A 150 -10.44 4.58 -6.56
C SER A 150 -10.72 3.12 -6.21
N SER A 151 -9.79 2.42 -5.56
CA SER A 151 -9.95 1.00 -5.26
C SER A 151 -10.54 0.74 -3.88
N SER A 152 -11.56 -0.13 -3.81
CA SER A 152 -12.14 -0.62 -2.56
C SER A 152 -11.50 -1.92 -2.05
N SER A 153 -10.57 -2.52 -2.80
CA SER A 153 -10.05 -3.86 -2.50
C SER A 153 -9.40 -3.95 -1.12
N PHE A 154 -8.70 -2.91 -0.69
CA PHE A 154 -8.07 -2.87 0.63
C PHE A 154 -9.04 -2.70 1.80
N LEU A 155 -10.29 -2.26 1.55
CA LEU A 155 -11.29 -2.09 2.61
C LEU A 155 -11.68 -3.42 3.27
N TYR A 156 -11.57 -4.52 2.53
CA TYR A 156 -11.86 -5.87 3.03
C TYR A 156 -10.84 -6.35 4.07
N GLU A 157 -9.60 -5.87 3.96
CA GLU A 157 -8.48 -6.25 4.82
C GLU A 157 -8.15 -5.18 5.89
N ALA A 158 -8.79 -4.01 5.83
CA ALA A 158 -8.48 -2.88 6.70
C ALA A 158 -8.97 -3.10 8.14
N ASP A 159 -8.10 -2.79 9.11
CA ASP A 159 -8.47 -2.72 10.52
C ASP A 159 -9.17 -1.40 10.84
N VAL A 160 -8.66 -0.30 10.27
CA VAL A 160 -9.19 1.05 10.40
C VAL A 160 -9.38 1.67 9.02
N VAL A 161 -10.52 2.32 8.82
CA VAL A 161 -10.84 3.09 7.61
C VAL A 161 -11.17 4.52 7.99
N LEU A 162 -10.33 5.45 7.51
CA LEU A 162 -10.48 6.88 7.74
C LEU A 162 -10.97 7.56 6.45
N GLN A 163 -11.98 8.39 6.53
CA GLN A 163 -12.47 9.17 5.39
C GLN A 163 -12.03 10.63 5.54
N MET A 164 -11.32 11.13 4.53
CA MET A 164 -11.05 12.55 4.37
C MET A 164 -12.20 13.22 3.61
N ASP A 165 -12.87 14.16 4.25
CA ASP A 165 -13.95 14.94 3.67
C ASP A 165 -13.74 16.42 3.97
N ARG A 166 -13.41 17.22 2.95
CA ARG A 166 -13.11 18.66 3.06
C ARG A 166 -12.10 18.96 4.17
N TYR A 167 -10.99 18.23 4.17
CA TYR A 167 -9.89 18.32 5.14
C TYR A 167 -10.29 17.91 6.58
N VAL A 168 -11.44 17.30 6.78
CA VAL A 168 -11.86 16.73 8.06
C VAL A 168 -11.78 15.22 7.98
N MET A 169 -11.11 14.62 8.96
CA MET A 169 -10.98 13.16 9.07
C MET A 169 -12.14 12.58 9.86
N LYS A 170 -12.73 11.51 9.37
CA LYS A 170 -13.81 10.76 10.02
C LYS A 170 -13.45 9.27 10.05
N ASP A 171 -13.63 8.63 11.19
CA ASP A 171 -13.59 7.17 11.27
C ASP A 171 -14.89 6.60 10.65
N VAL A 172 -14.71 5.80 9.61
CA VAL A 172 -15.81 5.13 8.90
C VAL A 172 -15.64 3.62 8.88
N THR A 173 -14.83 3.09 9.77
CA THR A 173 -14.45 1.67 9.83
C THR A 173 -15.65 0.75 9.83
N GLU A 174 -16.61 0.96 10.74
CA GLU A 174 -17.80 0.09 10.84
C GLU A 174 -18.70 0.20 9.60
N ARG A 175 -18.85 1.39 9.04
CA ARG A 175 -19.59 1.61 7.80
C ARG A 175 -18.93 0.89 6.63
N ALA A 176 -17.61 0.97 6.50
CA ALA A 176 -16.84 0.29 5.46
C ALA A 176 -17.01 -1.23 5.57
N LYS A 177 -16.87 -1.79 6.76
CA LYS A 177 -17.08 -3.23 7.02
C LYS A 177 -18.49 -3.70 6.66
N GLN A 178 -19.52 -2.92 6.98
CA GLN A 178 -20.91 -3.23 6.62
C GLN A 178 -21.12 -3.21 5.10
N LEU A 179 -20.57 -2.21 4.41
CA LEU A 179 -20.65 -2.11 2.94
C LEU A 179 -19.92 -3.29 2.27
N CYS A 180 -18.72 -3.63 2.71
CA CYS A 180 -17.97 -4.77 2.17
C CYS A 180 -18.75 -6.08 2.31
N LYS A 181 -19.37 -6.33 3.46
CA LYS A 181 -20.23 -7.50 3.67
C LYS A 181 -21.43 -7.52 2.72
N SER A 182 -22.11 -6.40 2.54
CA SER A 182 -23.28 -6.30 1.66
C SER A 182 -22.93 -6.50 0.18
N ILE A 183 -21.79 -5.98 -0.27
CA ILE A 183 -21.31 -6.11 -1.65
C ILE A 183 -20.91 -7.56 -1.94
N ASN A 184 -20.21 -8.25 -1.03
CA ASN A 184 -19.85 -9.66 -1.19
C ASN A 184 -21.07 -10.57 -1.33
N VAL A 185 -22.14 -10.31 -0.60
CA VAL A 185 -23.41 -11.05 -0.74
C VAL A 185 -24.01 -10.84 -2.13
N ASN A 186 -23.98 -9.60 -2.65
CA ASN A 186 -24.52 -9.29 -3.97
C ASN A 186 -23.65 -9.79 -5.12
N SER A 187 -22.31 -9.82 -4.95
CA SER A 187 -21.42 -10.36 -5.98
C SER A 187 -21.53 -11.87 -6.12
N CYS A 188 -21.75 -12.62 -5.05
CA CYS A 188 -22.08 -14.03 -5.13
C CYS A 188 -23.35 -14.32 -5.94
N LEU A 189 -24.30 -13.40 -5.98
CA LEU A 189 -25.57 -13.56 -6.73
C LEU A 189 -25.43 -13.17 -8.21
N LEU A 190 -24.36 -12.47 -8.60
CA LEU A 190 -24.11 -12.06 -9.99
C LEU A 190 -23.24 -13.07 -10.76
N TYR A 191 -22.65 -14.05 -10.11
CA TYR A 191 -21.75 -15.05 -10.68
C TYR A 191 -22.25 -16.50 -10.49
N THR A 192 -23.51 -16.67 -10.08
CA THR A 192 -24.27 -17.93 -10.17
C THR A 192 -25.23 -17.89 -11.35
#